data_0dd6b2d819f4f7adf6676d18b1830a76
#
_entry.id   0dd6b2d819f4f7adf6676d18b1830a76
#
_cell.length_a   1.000
_cell.length_b   1.000
_cell.length_c   1.000
_cell.angle_alpha   90.00
_cell.angle_beta   90.00
_cell.angle_gamma   90.00
#
_symmetry.space_group_name_H-M   'P 1'
#
loop_
_entity.id
_entity.type
_entity.pdbx_description
1 polymer ?
#
loop_
_entity_poly.entity_id
_entity_poly.type
_entity_poly.pdbx_seq_one_letter_code
_entity_poly.pdbx_strand_id
1 'polypeptide(L)'
;MFHTAYGAFDGNSWERLCHLVFKRKFTDDGYIHIPATPGDYGLEGFTKTTGCGYQCYCPDKVYPPKDLYEKQRDKITTDLKKLQTNETDLTKILGVTKLKRWHLVTPTIAHNDLIKHAQAKEAEVRRWNLSILDPEFQVLVHDADHYATEIQEMQIAVGQALDFGGLPMVLPELTDSSETYEKNVMRKTRARLANSSADRLEGRVVRLYTKTLREFLDHGPHLKRINDTAPTVHSRLARLINGYEADIGETCDTWVGTPQDLTEKIRDGLTERIVKELSPAIDETGAAQIARLIVARWIAVCEVDYD
;
A
#
# COMPACT_ATOMS: atom_id res chain seq x y z
N MET A 1 10.62 14.00 -6.54
CA MET A 1 10.21 12.83 -5.75
C MET A 1 9.29 11.94 -6.56
N PHE A 2 9.44 10.65 -6.42
CA PHE A 2 8.59 9.64 -7.03
C PHE A 2 7.54 9.18 -6.01
N HIS A 3 6.25 9.21 -6.38
CA HIS A 3 5.14 8.87 -5.48
C HIS A 3 4.76 7.39 -5.64
N THR A 4 4.61 6.69 -4.51
CA THR A 4 4.17 5.31 -4.43
C THR A 4 3.03 5.18 -3.41
N ALA A 5 2.43 3.99 -3.30
CA ALA A 5 1.50 3.67 -2.21
C ALA A 5 2.15 3.72 -0.81
N TYR A 6 3.47 3.72 -0.74
CA TYR A 6 4.25 3.72 0.52
C TYR A 6 4.85 5.09 0.85
N GLY A 7 4.58 6.12 0.06
CA GLY A 7 5.09 7.47 0.24
C GLY A 7 5.80 8.04 -0.98
N ALA A 8 6.41 9.21 -0.80
CA ALA A 8 7.18 9.91 -1.83
C ALA A 8 8.68 9.74 -1.57
N PHE A 9 9.40 9.29 -2.58
CA PHE A 9 10.83 8.97 -2.48
C PHE A 9 11.65 9.71 -3.53
N ASP A 10 12.89 10.00 -3.19
CA ASP A 10 14.01 10.26 -4.08
C ASP A 10 15.04 9.13 -3.98
N GLY A 11 16.17 9.24 -4.69
CA GLY A 11 17.20 8.21 -4.66
C GLY A 11 17.68 7.89 -3.25
N ASN A 12 17.97 8.91 -2.44
CA ASN A 12 18.55 8.74 -1.11
C ASN A 12 17.54 8.18 -0.10
N SER A 13 16.31 8.69 -0.11
CA SER A 13 15.24 8.23 0.80
C SER A 13 14.80 6.81 0.48
N TRP A 14 14.75 6.43 -0.81
CA TRP A 14 14.46 5.07 -1.25
C TRP A 14 15.56 4.09 -0.83
N GLU A 15 16.81 4.41 -1.12
CA GLU A 15 17.98 3.60 -0.72
C GLU A 15 17.98 3.38 0.80
N ARG A 16 17.79 4.46 1.59
CA ARG A 16 17.71 4.38 3.05
C ARG A 16 16.58 3.46 3.52
N LEU A 17 15.39 3.57 2.94
CA LEU A 17 14.25 2.70 3.25
C LEU A 17 14.61 1.24 2.94
N CYS A 18 15.14 0.96 1.75
CA CYS A 18 15.53 -0.38 1.34
C CYS A 18 16.54 -1.00 2.31
N HIS A 19 17.58 -0.25 2.71
CA HIS A 19 18.57 -0.75 3.67
C HIS A 19 17.97 -1.08 5.04
N LEU A 20 17.03 -0.28 5.53
CA LEU A 20 16.35 -0.56 6.78
C LEU A 20 15.49 -1.83 6.66
N VAL A 21 14.75 -1.97 5.57
CA VAL A 21 13.97 -3.17 5.24
C VAL A 21 14.87 -4.39 5.18
N PHE A 22 15.97 -4.33 4.44
CA PHE A 22 16.90 -5.47 4.27
C PHE A 22 17.57 -5.88 5.58
N LYS A 23 17.98 -4.90 6.41
CA LYS A 23 18.54 -5.18 7.74
C LYS A 23 17.57 -5.96 8.62
N ARG A 24 16.27 -5.66 8.52
CA ARG A 24 15.24 -6.35 9.29
C ARG A 24 14.89 -7.70 8.69
N LYS A 25 14.57 -7.73 7.38
CA LYS A 25 14.13 -8.94 6.67
C LYS A 25 15.18 -10.03 6.62
N PHE A 26 16.44 -9.65 6.42
CA PHE A 26 17.55 -10.54 6.18
C PHE A 26 18.56 -10.59 7.35
N THR A 27 18.09 -10.33 8.57
CA THR A 27 18.94 -10.42 9.78
C THR A 27 19.59 -11.78 9.90
N ASP A 28 18.82 -12.85 9.78
CA ASP A 28 19.28 -14.24 9.91
C ASP A 28 20.16 -14.66 8.72
N ASP A 29 20.01 -14.02 7.57
CA ASP A 29 20.85 -14.21 6.39
C ASP A 29 22.18 -13.43 6.47
N GLY A 30 22.40 -12.66 7.52
CA GLY A 30 23.59 -11.88 7.74
C GLY A 30 23.72 -10.75 6.71
N TYR A 31 22.71 -9.90 6.57
CA TYR A 31 22.75 -8.75 5.66
C TYR A 31 23.83 -7.75 6.04
N ILE A 32 24.65 -7.36 5.05
CA ILE A 32 25.70 -6.33 5.16
C ILE A 32 25.41 -5.21 4.18
N HIS A 33 25.33 -3.98 4.69
CA HIS A 33 25.28 -2.76 3.89
C HIS A 33 26.69 -2.36 3.45
N ILE A 34 26.85 -2.02 2.18
CA ILE A 34 28.09 -1.50 1.58
C ILE A 34 27.91 0.01 1.41
N PRO A 35 28.65 0.86 2.16
CA PRO A 35 28.59 2.31 2.00
C PRO A 35 29.03 2.76 0.61
N ALA A 36 28.43 3.83 0.09
CA ALA A 36 28.74 4.38 -1.22
C ALA A 36 30.14 4.99 -1.36
N THR A 37 30.88 5.18 -0.25
CA THR A 37 32.24 5.73 -0.26
C THR A 37 33.25 4.64 0.08
N PRO A 38 34.26 4.42 -0.77
CA PRO A 38 34.70 5.16 -1.96
C PRO A 38 33.91 4.85 -3.25
N GLY A 39 32.99 3.89 -3.25
CA GLY A 39 32.13 3.52 -4.37
C GLY A 39 31.20 2.36 -4.01
N ASP A 40 30.06 2.27 -4.67
CA ASP A 40 29.07 1.20 -4.45
C ASP A 40 29.41 -0.11 -5.17
N TYR A 41 30.39 -0.09 -6.08
CA TYR A 41 30.85 -1.23 -6.87
C TYR A 41 29.74 -2.00 -7.63
N GLY A 42 28.55 -1.40 -7.81
CA GLY A 42 27.36 -2.05 -8.37
C GLY A 42 26.62 -2.93 -7.35
N LEU A 43 26.89 -2.73 -6.04
CA LEU A 43 26.34 -3.52 -4.95
C LEU A 43 26.26 -2.66 -3.68
N GLU A 44 25.06 -2.29 -3.25
CA GLU A 44 24.82 -1.49 -2.05
C GLU A 44 24.69 -2.35 -0.78
N GLY A 45 24.50 -3.64 -0.94
CA GLY A 45 24.46 -4.57 0.19
C GLY A 45 24.33 -6.02 -0.27
N PHE A 46 24.62 -6.95 0.63
CA PHE A 46 24.51 -8.38 0.36
C PHE A 46 24.21 -9.19 1.61
N THR A 47 23.72 -10.43 1.41
CA THR A 47 23.53 -11.42 2.47
C THR A 47 24.65 -12.45 2.45
N LYS A 48 25.25 -12.72 3.62
CA LYS A 48 26.40 -13.65 3.74
C LYS A 48 26.02 -15.10 3.45
N THR A 49 24.87 -15.54 3.98
CA THR A 49 24.48 -16.95 3.95
C THR A 49 23.83 -17.34 2.63
N THR A 50 23.02 -16.45 2.07
CA THR A 50 22.23 -16.74 0.85
C THR A 50 22.89 -16.23 -0.42
N GLY A 51 23.89 -15.32 -0.34
CA GLY A 51 24.59 -14.77 -1.49
C GLY A 51 23.72 -13.88 -2.37
N CYS A 52 22.76 -13.17 -1.77
CA CYS A 52 21.92 -12.20 -2.48
C CYS A 52 22.53 -10.82 -2.40
N GLY A 53 22.79 -10.19 -3.56
CA GLY A 53 23.22 -8.82 -3.68
C GLY A 53 22.06 -7.88 -4.02
N TYR A 54 22.13 -6.64 -3.55
CA TYR A 54 21.06 -5.65 -3.70
C TYR A 54 21.62 -4.33 -4.22
N GLN A 55 20.92 -3.76 -5.20
CA GLN A 55 21.13 -2.43 -5.75
C GLN A 55 19.81 -1.70 -5.83
N CYS A 56 19.75 -0.49 -5.26
CA CYS A 56 18.53 0.32 -5.24
C CYS A 56 18.51 1.31 -6.39
N TYR A 57 17.33 1.60 -6.90
CA TYR A 57 17.11 2.64 -7.89
C TYR A 57 15.74 3.29 -7.67
N CYS A 58 15.71 4.60 -7.53
CA CYS A 58 14.49 5.38 -7.56
C CYS A 58 14.56 6.43 -8.66
N PRO A 59 13.55 6.55 -9.53
CA PRO A 59 13.50 7.61 -10.53
C PRO A 59 13.36 8.99 -9.85
N ASP A 60 14.00 10.00 -10.40
CA ASP A 60 13.97 11.39 -9.90
C ASP A 60 12.61 12.08 -10.06
N LYS A 61 11.79 11.59 -11.00
CA LYS A 61 10.44 12.06 -11.29
C LYS A 61 9.59 10.94 -11.89
N VAL A 62 8.31 11.22 -12.12
CA VAL A 62 7.42 10.32 -12.86
C VAL A 62 7.79 10.35 -14.34
N TYR A 63 8.02 9.17 -14.91
CA TYR A 63 8.32 8.96 -16.33
C TYR A 63 7.21 8.16 -17.00
N PRO A 64 6.97 8.36 -18.32
CA PRO A 64 6.23 7.40 -19.12
C PRO A 64 6.84 6.00 -19.01
N PRO A 65 6.05 4.92 -19.14
CA PRO A 65 6.55 3.55 -18.95
C PRO A 65 7.79 3.19 -19.77
N LYS A 66 7.86 3.67 -21.02
CA LYS A 66 9.02 3.43 -21.90
C LYS A 66 10.28 4.12 -21.39
N ASP A 67 10.18 5.37 -20.99
CA ASP A 67 11.33 6.15 -20.52
C ASP A 67 11.84 5.60 -19.17
N LEU A 68 10.92 5.19 -18.28
CA LEU A 68 11.27 4.53 -17.03
C LEU A 68 12.02 3.23 -17.30
N TYR A 69 11.54 2.41 -18.23
CA TYR A 69 12.22 1.20 -18.66
C TYR A 69 13.65 1.47 -19.12
N GLU A 70 13.87 2.47 -19.97
CA GLU A 70 15.21 2.81 -20.47
C GLU A 70 16.17 3.15 -19.31
N LYS A 71 15.72 3.93 -18.35
CA LYS A 71 16.54 4.28 -17.17
C LYS A 71 16.85 3.07 -16.29
N GLN A 72 15.87 2.21 -16.02
CA GLN A 72 16.04 0.99 -15.24
C GLN A 72 16.96 -0.01 -15.96
N ARG A 73 16.81 -0.18 -17.26
CA ARG A 73 17.68 -0.97 -18.13
C ARG A 73 19.13 -0.51 -18.08
N ASP A 74 19.35 0.80 -18.20
CA ASP A 74 20.68 1.40 -18.18
C ASP A 74 21.32 1.25 -16.78
N LYS A 75 20.54 1.38 -15.72
CA LYS A 75 20.99 1.13 -14.33
C LYS A 75 21.46 -0.32 -14.17
N ILE A 76 20.66 -1.32 -14.57
CA ILE A 76 21.04 -2.74 -14.54
C ILE A 76 22.37 -2.95 -15.29
N THR A 77 22.44 -2.44 -16.51
CA THR A 77 23.62 -2.61 -17.36
C THR A 77 24.88 -2.02 -16.73
N THR A 78 24.77 -0.80 -16.21
CA THR A 78 25.88 -0.07 -15.61
C THR A 78 26.37 -0.73 -14.33
N ASP A 79 25.46 -1.12 -13.44
CA ASP A 79 25.84 -1.65 -12.13
C ASP A 79 26.35 -3.10 -12.22
N LEU A 80 25.79 -3.93 -13.09
CA LEU A 80 26.37 -5.24 -13.37
C LEU A 80 27.80 -5.12 -13.95
N LYS A 81 28.04 -4.13 -14.81
CA LYS A 81 29.39 -3.88 -15.34
C LYS A 81 30.38 -3.48 -14.25
N LYS A 82 29.94 -2.76 -13.21
CA LYS A 82 30.78 -2.45 -12.04
C LYS A 82 31.24 -3.70 -11.30
N LEU A 83 30.43 -4.78 -11.25
CA LEU A 83 30.86 -6.05 -10.64
C LEU A 83 32.10 -6.60 -11.32
N GLN A 84 32.19 -6.51 -12.66
CA GLN A 84 33.35 -6.92 -13.42
C GLN A 84 34.54 -5.98 -13.20
N THR A 85 34.31 -4.67 -13.25
CA THR A 85 35.38 -3.68 -13.13
C THR A 85 36.01 -3.68 -11.74
N ASN A 86 35.21 -3.97 -10.69
CA ASN A 86 35.64 -3.89 -9.29
C ASN A 86 35.78 -5.29 -8.64
N GLU A 87 35.95 -6.35 -9.41
CA GLU A 87 36.00 -7.72 -8.89
C GLU A 87 37.02 -7.89 -7.75
N THR A 88 38.17 -7.27 -7.85
CA THR A 88 39.25 -7.36 -6.84
C THR A 88 38.80 -6.81 -5.48
N ASP A 89 38.13 -5.67 -5.46
CA ASP A 89 37.64 -5.06 -4.20
C ASP A 89 36.43 -5.78 -3.68
N LEU A 90 35.53 -6.19 -4.56
CA LEU A 90 34.37 -7.03 -4.21
C LEU A 90 34.80 -8.37 -3.60
N THR A 91 35.89 -8.99 -4.10
CA THR A 91 36.42 -10.22 -3.50
C THR A 91 36.80 -10.01 -2.02
N LYS A 92 37.42 -8.86 -1.69
CA LYS A 92 37.74 -8.52 -0.29
C LYS A 92 36.49 -8.27 0.56
N ILE A 93 35.49 -7.59 0.01
CA ILE A 93 34.25 -7.25 0.71
C ILE A 93 33.40 -8.50 0.94
N LEU A 94 33.21 -9.33 -0.06
CA LEU A 94 32.39 -10.54 -0.02
C LEU A 94 33.07 -11.69 0.76
N GLY A 95 34.39 -11.72 0.78
CA GLY A 95 35.19 -12.79 1.39
C GLY A 95 34.89 -14.14 0.72
N VAL A 96 34.38 -15.08 1.48
CA VAL A 96 34.03 -16.43 0.97
C VAL A 96 32.64 -16.49 0.31
N THR A 97 31.83 -15.45 0.42
CA THR A 97 30.47 -15.41 -0.14
C THR A 97 30.53 -15.30 -1.66
N LYS A 98 29.78 -16.16 -2.35
CA LYS A 98 29.54 -16.03 -3.79
C LYS A 98 28.17 -15.44 -4.02
N LEU A 99 28.06 -14.47 -4.92
CA LEU A 99 26.78 -13.89 -5.33
C LEU A 99 26.01 -14.91 -6.19
N LYS A 100 24.89 -15.38 -5.66
CA LYS A 100 23.94 -16.24 -6.36
C LYS A 100 22.86 -15.45 -7.07
N ARG A 101 22.48 -14.29 -6.50
CA ARG A 101 21.45 -13.41 -7.04
C ARG A 101 21.89 -11.97 -6.92
N TRP A 102 21.55 -11.18 -7.90
CA TRP A 102 21.65 -9.73 -7.86
C TRP A 102 20.29 -9.13 -8.13
N HIS A 103 19.86 -8.24 -7.24
CA HIS A 103 18.53 -7.66 -7.29
C HIS A 103 18.62 -6.17 -7.58
N LEU A 104 17.93 -5.71 -8.66
CA LEU A 104 17.54 -4.32 -8.75
C LEU A 104 16.27 -4.11 -7.93
N VAL A 105 16.28 -3.19 -6.96
CA VAL A 105 15.13 -2.86 -6.14
C VAL A 105 14.68 -1.44 -6.46
N THR A 106 13.47 -1.30 -6.99
CA THR A 106 12.92 -0.06 -7.52
C THR A 106 11.50 0.18 -6.99
N PRO A 107 10.99 1.42 -6.89
CA PRO A 107 9.62 1.66 -6.44
C PRO A 107 8.54 0.99 -7.30
N THR A 108 8.76 0.86 -8.62
CA THR A 108 7.80 0.25 -9.55
C THR A 108 8.49 -0.32 -10.78
N ILE A 109 7.86 -1.32 -11.39
CA ILE A 109 8.21 -1.92 -12.68
C ILE A 109 7.08 -1.64 -13.65
N ALA A 110 7.29 -0.77 -14.63
CA ALA A 110 6.23 -0.32 -15.54
C ALA A 110 6.24 -1.02 -16.91
N HIS A 111 7.26 -1.83 -17.22
CA HIS A 111 7.42 -2.44 -18.54
C HIS A 111 8.00 -3.87 -18.44
N ASN A 112 7.35 -4.83 -19.08
CA ASN A 112 7.77 -6.24 -19.05
C ASN A 112 9.12 -6.53 -19.73
N ASP A 113 9.57 -5.67 -20.65
CA ASP A 113 10.88 -5.82 -21.29
C ASP A 113 12.05 -5.64 -20.29
N LEU A 114 11.80 -5.05 -19.11
CA LEU A 114 12.80 -4.99 -18.06
C LEU A 114 13.19 -6.39 -17.56
N ILE A 115 12.22 -7.28 -17.45
CA ILE A 115 12.45 -8.67 -17.05
C ILE A 115 13.26 -9.40 -18.14
N LYS A 116 12.92 -9.21 -19.41
CA LYS A 116 13.68 -9.80 -20.53
C LYS A 116 15.12 -9.28 -20.56
N HIS A 117 15.31 -7.97 -20.30
CA HIS A 117 16.64 -7.38 -20.23
C HIS A 117 17.47 -7.97 -19.07
N ALA A 118 16.87 -8.12 -17.89
CA ALA A 118 17.52 -8.74 -16.73
C ALA A 118 17.99 -10.17 -17.07
N GLN A 119 17.14 -10.99 -17.70
CA GLN A 119 17.49 -12.34 -18.15
C GLN A 119 18.62 -12.34 -19.19
N ALA A 120 18.60 -11.42 -20.15
CA ALA A 120 19.67 -11.29 -21.13
C ALA A 120 21.00 -10.92 -20.47
N LYS A 121 20.97 -10.01 -19.49
CA LYS A 121 22.16 -9.61 -18.71
C LYS A 121 22.66 -10.73 -17.79
N GLU A 122 21.78 -11.52 -17.20
CA GLU A 122 22.15 -12.72 -16.47
C GLU A 122 23.01 -13.66 -17.32
N ALA A 123 22.54 -13.99 -18.54
CA ALA A 123 23.28 -14.84 -19.46
C ALA A 123 24.63 -14.23 -19.90
N GLU A 124 24.71 -12.91 -20.02
CA GLU A 124 25.96 -12.19 -20.31
C GLU A 124 26.94 -12.24 -19.14
N VAL A 125 26.47 -11.94 -17.92
CA VAL A 125 27.29 -11.89 -16.70
C VAL A 125 27.84 -13.27 -16.35
N ARG A 126 27.09 -14.33 -16.51
CA ARG A 126 27.58 -15.71 -16.30
C ARG A 126 28.79 -16.03 -17.19
N ARG A 127 28.86 -15.50 -18.41
CA ARG A 127 29.99 -15.71 -19.32
C ARG A 127 31.27 -14.98 -18.89
N TRP A 128 31.17 -13.99 -18.00
CA TRP A 128 32.36 -13.29 -17.50
C TRP A 128 33.18 -14.15 -16.54
N ASN A 129 32.66 -15.26 -16.00
CA ASN A 129 33.29 -16.18 -15.09
C ASN A 129 34.01 -15.48 -13.92
N LEU A 130 33.37 -14.45 -13.34
CA LEU A 130 33.93 -13.71 -12.22
C LEU A 130 34.06 -14.60 -10.99
N SER A 131 35.16 -14.51 -10.28
CA SER A 131 35.44 -15.31 -9.10
C SER A 131 34.47 -15.07 -7.94
N ILE A 132 33.80 -13.92 -7.93
CA ILE A 132 32.81 -13.51 -6.92
C ILE A 132 31.41 -14.07 -7.18
N LEU A 133 31.15 -14.68 -8.33
CA LEU A 133 29.84 -15.17 -8.72
C LEU A 133 29.68 -16.68 -8.52
N ASP A 134 28.47 -17.09 -8.22
CA ASP A 134 28.04 -18.48 -8.30
C ASP A 134 27.82 -18.87 -9.78
N PRO A 135 28.11 -20.11 -10.21
CA PRO A 135 27.84 -20.56 -11.59
C PRO A 135 26.39 -20.38 -12.04
N GLU A 136 25.43 -20.45 -11.11
CA GLU A 136 24.00 -20.27 -11.37
C GLU A 136 23.51 -18.85 -11.03
N PHE A 137 24.40 -17.87 -11.10
CA PHE A 137 24.08 -16.45 -10.83
C PHE A 137 22.82 -15.98 -11.56
N GLN A 138 21.95 -15.24 -10.87
CA GLN A 138 20.68 -14.74 -11.37
C GLN A 138 20.60 -13.22 -11.25
N VAL A 139 19.88 -12.58 -12.18
CA VAL A 139 19.55 -11.15 -12.14
C VAL A 139 18.04 -10.99 -11.99
N LEU A 140 17.62 -10.41 -10.89
CA LEU A 140 16.21 -10.24 -10.51
C LEU A 140 15.86 -8.76 -10.41
N VAL A 141 14.58 -8.44 -10.63
CA VAL A 141 14.05 -7.10 -10.43
C VAL A 141 12.88 -7.18 -9.47
N HIS A 142 12.96 -6.42 -8.39
CA HIS A 142 11.92 -6.33 -7.37
C HIS A 142 11.38 -4.90 -7.30
N ASP A 143 10.08 -4.77 -7.16
CA ASP A 143 9.43 -3.50 -6.84
C ASP A 143 9.15 -3.37 -5.33
N ALA A 144 8.51 -2.25 -4.95
CA ALA A 144 8.16 -1.99 -3.56
C ALA A 144 7.24 -3.07 -2.97
N ASP A 145 6.37 -3.66 -3.78
CA ASP A 145 5.37 -4.64 -3.33
C ASP A 145 6.00 -5.95 -2.84
N HIS A 146 7.20 -6.30 -3.31
CA HIS A 146 7.98 -7.42 -2.77
C HIS A 146 8.35 -7.25 -1.29
N TYR A 147 8.31 -6.03 -0.79
CA TYR A 147 8.69 -5.67 0.58
C TYR A 147 7.56 -4.94 1.33
N ALA A 148 6.32 -5.07 0.85
CA ALA A 148 5.17 -4.33 1.36
C ALA A 148 5.00 -4.46 2.88
N THR A 149 5.07 -5.69 3.40
CA THR A 149 4.93 -5.97 4.83
C THR A 149 5.98 -5.26 5.67
N GLU A 150 7.25 -5.39 5.29
CA GLU A 150 8.37 -4.80 6.02
C GLU A 150 8.34 -3.27 5.97
N ILE A 151 7.99 -2.69 4.81
CA ILE A 151 7.85 -1.24 4.65
C ILE A 151 6.75 -0.71 5.57
N GLN A 152 5.58 -1.34 5.58
CA GLN A 152 4.45 -0.94 6.41
C GLN A 152 4.75 -1.07 7.90
N GLU A 153 5.35 -2.19 8.33
CA GLU A 153 5.76 -2.37 9.72
C GLU A 153 6.74 -1.30 10.17
N MET A 154 7.64 -0.86 9.30
CA MET A 154 8.57 0.23 9.59
C MET A 154 7.87 1.58 9.67
N GLN A 155 6.94 1.87 8.76
CA GLN A 155 6.14 3.10 8.79
C GLN A 155 5.34 3.18 10.10
N ILE A 156 4.68 2.09 10.49
CA ILE A 156 3.96 2.01 11.78
C ILE A 156 4.92 2.20 12.96
N ALA A 157 6.09 1.57 12.93
CA ALA A 157 7.07 1.66 14.02
C ALA A 157 7.62 3.08 14.25
N VAL A 158 7.67 3.91 13.19
CA VAL A 158 8.07 5.33 13.29
C VAL A 158 6.88 6.29 13.45
N GLY A 159 5.67 5.75 13.65
CA GLY A 159 4.47 6.56 13.90
C GLY A 159 3.86 7.18 12.65
N GLN A 160 4.14 6.66 11.46
CA GLN A 160 3.52 7.13 10.22
C GLN A 160 2.18 6.43 9.96
N ALA A 161 1.18 7.21 9.53
CA ALA A 161 -0.04 6.66 8.96
C ALA A 161 0.25 6.04 7.58
N LEU A 162 -0.45 4.95 7.30
CA LEU A 162 -0.39 4.30 5.99
C LEU A 162 -1.31 5.03 5.00
N ASP A 163 -0.84 5.21 3.78
CA ASP A 163 -1.66 5.76 2.70
C ASP A 163 -2.35 4.60 1.94
N PHE A 164 -3.66 4.48 2.09
CA PHE A 164 -4.49 3.51 1.37
C PHE A 164 -5.11 4.09 0.09
N GLY A 165 -4.59 5.20 -0.38
CA GLY A 165 -5.16 5.98 -1.47
C GLY A 165 -6.35 6.82 -1.01
N GLY A 166 -6.50 7.99 -1.62
CA GLY A 166 -7.62 8.90 -1.39
C GLY A 166 -8.95 8.37 -1.97
N LEU A 167 -9.91 9.27 -2.10
CA LEU A 167 -11.16 8.98 -2.83
C LEU A 167 -10.82 8.50 -4.25
N PRO A 168 -11.55 7.50 -4.78
CA PRO A 168 -11.30 6.99 -6.12
C PRO A 168 -11.41 8.13 -7.13
N MET A 169 -10.47 8.18 -8.08
CA MET A 169 -10.50 9.18 -9.17
C MET A 169 -11.76 9.03 -10.03
N VAL A 170 -12.30 7.80 -10.11
CA VAL A 170 -13.57 7.48 -10.78
C VAL A 170 -14.55 7.05 -9.70
N LEU A 171 -15.61 7.84 -9.51
CA LEU A 171 -16.67 7.49 -8.56
C LEU A 171 -17.46 6.29 -9.12
N PRO A 172 -17.89 5.33 -8.24
CA PRO A 172 -18.75 4.22 -8.66
C PRO A 172 -20.02 4.73 -9.35
N GLU A 173 -20.42 4.05 -10.42
CA GLU A 173 -21.67 4.35 -11.11
C GLU A 173 -22.86 3.93 -10.24
N LEU A 174 -23.92 4.75 -10.23
CA LEU A 174 -25.11 4.47 -9.42
C LEU A 174 -25.88 3.23 -9.93
N THR A 175 -25.67 2.85 -11.18
CA THR A 175 -26.26 1.65 -11.79
C THR A 175 -25.66 0.33 -11.27
N ASP A 176 -24.55 0.39 -10.52
CA ASP A 176 -23.91 -0.80 -9.93
C ASP A 176 -24.62 -1.29 -8.64
N SER A 177 -25.69 -0.59 -8.21
CA SER A 177 -26.48 -0.95 -7.04
C SER A 177 -27.68 -1.81 -7.39
N SER A 178 -28.17 -2.59 -6.42
CA SER A 178 -29.42 -3.31 -6.52
C SER A 178 -30.63 -2.45 -6.11
N GLU A 179 -31.79 -2.72 -6.69
CA GLU A 179 -33.04 -2.03 -6.35
C GLU A 179 -33.39 -2.09 -4.85
N THR A 180 -33.06 -3.19 -4.18
CA THR A 180 -33.30 -3.35 -2.73
C THR A 180 -32.47 -2.39 -1.92
N TYR A 181 -31.16 -2.28 -2.19
CA TYR A 181 -30.28 -1.35 -1.48
C TYR A 181 -30.64 0.10 -1.74
N GLU A 182 -31.01 0.43 -2.96
CA GLU A 182 -31.48 1.78 -3.30
C GLU A 182 -32.75 2.17 -2.55
N LYS A 183 -33.71 1.26 -2.43
CA LYS A 183 -34.96 1.48 -1.64
C LYS A 183 -34.64 1.70 -0.16
N ASN A 184 -33.73 0.90 0.42
CA ASN A 184 -33.31 1.07 1.81
C ASN A 184 -32.64 2.42 2.04
N VAL A 185 -31.66 2.77 1.19
CA VAL A 185 -30.97 4.07 1.30
C VAL A 185 -31.95 5.23 1.13
N MET A 186 -32.91 5.14 0.19
CA MET A 186 -33.92 6.20 -0.02
C MET A 186 -34.85 6.35 1.20
N ARG A 187 -35.40 5.24 1.70
CA ARG A 187 -36.28 5.23 2.91
C ARG A 187 -35.57 5.89 4.09
N LYS A 188 -34.36 5.43 4.37
CA LYS A 188 -33.56 5.91 5.51
C LYS A 188 -33.04 7.34 5.31
N THR A 189 -32.78 7.77 4.10
CA THR A 189 -32.46 9.18 3.80
C THR A 189 -33.65 10.08 4.14
N ARG A 190 -34.86 9.69 3.78
CA ARG A 190 -36.08 10.44 4.13
C ARG A 190 -36.31 10.49 5.63
N ALA A 191 -36.11 9.39 6.36
CA ALA A 191 -36.21 9.34 7.82
C ALA A 191 -35.21 10.31 8.48
N ARG A 192 -33.96 10.33 8.03
CA ARG A 192 -32.94 11.25 8.54
C ARG A 192 -33.26 12.72 8.32
N LEU A 193 -34.01 13.04 7.29
CA LEU A 193 -34.40 14.41 6.94
C LEU A 193 -35.84 14.77 7.39
N ALA A 194 -36.55 13.88 8.09
CA ALA A 194 -37.94 14.09 8.46
C ALA A 194 -38.18 15.38 9.25
N ASN A 195 -37.23 15.76 10.10
CA ASN A 195 -37.31 16.98 10.90
C ASN A 195 -36.73 18.23 10.22
N SER A 196 -36.33 18.12 8.93
CA SER A 196 -35.79 19.26 8.18
C SER A 196 -36.90 20.17 7.68
N SER A 197 -36.60 21.48 7.52
CA SER A 197 -37.58 22.40 6.93
C SER A 197 -37.99 21.98 5.52
N ALA A 198 -39.24 22.20 5.17
CA ALA A 198 -39.83 21.81 3.89
C ALA A 198 -39.15 22.50 2.68
N ASP A 199 -38.52 23.66 2.92
CA ASP A 199 -37.81 24.38 1.87
C ASP A 199 -36.63 23.55 1.31
N ARG A 200 -36.67 23.28 0.00
CA ARG A 200 -35.66 22.50 -0.73
C ARG A 200 -35.47 21.06 -0.23
N LEU A 201 -36.42 20.47 0.47
CA LEU A 201 -36.34 19.12 1.06
C LEU A 201 -35.95 18.06 0.00
N GLU A 202 -36.64 18.02 -1.14
CA GLU A 202 -36.35 17.02 -2.21
C GLU A 202 -34.93 17.16 -2.75
N GLY A 203 -34.43 18.36 -2.91
CA GLY A 203 -33.03 18.56 -3.32
C GLY A 203 -32.02 18.07 -2.27
N ARG A 204 -32.36 18.16 -0.98
CA ARG A 204 -31.54 17.60 0.13
C ARG A 204 -31.60 16.07 0.13
N VAL A 205 -32.79 15.49 -0.07
CA VAL A 205 -32.98 14.05 -0.19
C VAL A 205 -32.13 13.48 -1.31
N VAL A 206 -32.20 14.06 -2.51
CA VAL A 206 -31.43 13.60 -3.67
C VAL A 206 -29.93 13.66 -3.39
N ARG A 207 -29.43 14.75 -2.84
CA ARG A 207 -27.99 14.88 -2.53
C ARG A 207 -27.52 13.87 -1.49
N LEU A 208 -28.25 13.69 -0.39
CA LEU A 208 -27.89 12.78 0.68
C LEU A 208 -27.99 11.33 0.22
N TYR A 209 -29.04 10.98 -0.51
CA TYR A 209 -29.22 9.67 -1.15
C TYR A 209 -28.05 9.33 -2.07
N THR A 210 -27.77 10.22 -3.04
CA THR A 210 -26.67 10.00 -4.01
C THR A 210 -25.31 9.83 -3.31
N LYS A 211 -25.05 10.66 -2.30
CA LYS A 211 -23.83 10.55 -1.50
C LYS A 211 -23.74 9.21 -0.78
N THR A 212 -24.78 8.82 -0.05
CA THR A 212 -24.81 7.56 0.72
C THR A 212 -24.69 6.35 -0.19
N LEU A 213 -25.35 6.36 -1.35
CA LEU A 213 -25.26 5.26 -2.31
C LEU A 213 -23.86 5.12 -2.90
N ARG A 214 -23.19 6.21 -3.23
CA ARG A 214 -21.80 6.20 -3.69
C ARG A 214 -20.85 5.69 -2.62
N GLU A 215 -21.00 6.15 -1.37
CA GLU A 215 -20.22 5.66 -0.24
C GLU A 215 -20.44 4.15 -0.03
N PHE A 216 -21.66 3.66 -0.18
CA PHE A 216 -21.97 2.23 -0.15
C PHE A 216 -21.22 1.46 -1.26
N LEU A 217 -21.26 1.93 -2.50
CA LEU A 217 -20.61 1.27 -3.63
C LEU A 217 -19.07 1.28 -3.49
N ASP A 218 -18.48 2.31 -2.88
CA ASP A 218 -17.03 2.39 -2.69
C ASP A 218 -16.52 1.60 -1.47
N HIS A 219 -17.37 1.12 -0.55
CA HIS A 219 -16.89 0.45 0.66
C HIS A 219 -16.05 -0.80 0.37
N GLY A 220 -16.52 -1.68 -0.52
CA GLY A 220 -15.82 -2.91 -0.89
C GLY A 220 -14.49 -2.65 -1.58
N PRO A 221 -14.44 -1.86 -2.65
CA PRO A 221 -13.19 -1.43 -3.28
C PRO A 221 -12.20 -0.79 -2.31
N HIS A 222 -12.66 0.04 -1.37
CA HIS A 222 -11.78 0.67 -0.38
C HIS A 222 -11.18 -0.34 0.59
N LEU A 223 -11.99 -1.23 1.16
CA LEU A 223 -11.50 -2.31 2.03
C LEU A 223 -10.54 -3.25 1.29
N LYS A 224 -10.81 -3.53 0.01
CA LYS A 224 -9.90 -4.30 -0.83
C LYS A 224 -8.55 -3.62 -0.96
N ARG A 225 -8.49 -2.30 -1.22
CA ARG A 225 -7.23 -1.55 -1.26
C ARG A 225 -6.44 -1.67 0.04
N ILE A 226 -7.13 -1.55 1.20
CA ILE A 226 -6.48 -1.75 2.52
C ILE A 226 -5.92 -3.16 2.63
N ASN A 227 -6.68 -4.19 2.23
CA ASN A 227 -6.21 -5.57 2.26
C ASN A 227 -5.02 -5.83 1.34
N ASP A 228 -5.05 -5.30 0.14
CA ASP A 228 -3.98 -5.47 -0.86
C ASP A 228 -2.69 -4.75 -0.39
N THR A 229 -2.81 -3.62 0.32
CA THR A 229 -1.69 -2.80 0.78
C THR A 229 -1.18 -3.23 2.16
N ALA A 230 -2.08 -3.51 3.10
CA ALA A 230 -1.77 -3.80 4.52
C ALA A 230 -2.67 -4.92 5.09
N PRO A 231 -2.47 -6.19 4.73
CA PRO A 231 -3.34 -7.30 5.14
C PRO A 231 -3.53 -7.42 6.64
N THR A 232 -2.48 -7.16 7.43
CA THR A 232 -2.54 -7.20 8.89
C THR A 232 -3.45 -6.10 9.46
N VAL A 233 -3.36 -4.89 8.92
CA VAL A 233 -4.23 -3.76 9.31
C VAL A 233 -5.67 -4.06 8.90
N HIS A 234 -5.89 -4.57 7.67
CA HIS A 234 -7.21 -5.00 7.21
C HIS A 234 -7.83 -6.05 8.13
N SER A 235 -7.09 -7.08 8.53
CA SER A 235 -7.60 -8.14 9.42
C SER A 235 -8.01 -7.60 10.79
N ARG A 236 -7.27 -6.64 11.35
CA ARG A 236 -7.63 -5.95 12.59
C ARG A 236 -8.86 -5.06 12.41
N LEU A 237 -8.90 -4.29 11.32
CA LEU A 237 -10.05 -3.43 10.97
C LEU A 237 -11.32 -4.25 10.76
N ALA A 238 -11.27 -5.36 10.02
CA ALA A 238 -12.41 -6.24 9.81
C ALA A 238 -12.97 -6.80 11.13
N ARG A 239 -12.08 -7.23 12.04
CA ARG A 239 -12.49 -7.71 13.37
C ARG A 239 -13.16 -6.62 14.20
N LEU A 240 -12.63 -5.39 14.15
CA LEU A 240 -13.21 -4.23 14.83
C LEU A 240 -14.61 -3.90 14.29
N ILE A 241 -14.75 -3.85 12.95
CA ILE A 241 -16.02 -3.59 12.27
C ILE A 241 -17.06 -4.63 12.65
N ASN A 242 -16.73 -5.93 12.58
CA ASN A 242 -17.63 -7.02 12.94
C ASN A 242 -18.06 -6.95 14.42
N GLY A 243 -17.11 -6.63 15.32
CA GLY A 243 -17.44 -6.45 16.73
C GLY A 243 -18.35 -5.25 16.98
N TYR A 244 -18.16 -4.16 16.25
CA TYR A 244 -19.03 -2.98 16.35
C TYR A 244 -20.42 -3.22 15.75
N GLU A 245 -20.48 -3.93 14.61
CA GLU A 245 -21.74 -4.30 13.94
C GLU A 245 -22.66 -5.13 14.85
N ALA A 246 -22.10 -6.01 15.70
CA ALA A 246 -22.86 -6.79 16.65
C ALA A 246 -23.61 -5.93 17.69
N ASP A 247 -23.10 -4.74 18.01
CA ASP A 247 -23.69 -3.83 19.01
C ASP A 247 -24.73 -2.86 18.38
N ILE A 248 -24.81 -2.79 17.03
CA ILE A 248 -25.65 -1.79 16.34
C ILE A 248 -27.13 -2.04 16.55
N GLY A 249 -27.59 -3.29 16.48
CA GLY A 249 -29.01 -3.64 16.67
C GLY A 249 -29.52 -3.10 17.99
N GLU A 250 -28.84 -3.40 19.10
CA GLU A 250 -29.20 -2.90 20.43
C GLU A 250 -29.16 -1.36 20.49
N THR A 251 -28.18 -0.75 19.83
CA THR A 251 -28.09 0.72 19.78
C THR A 251 -29.27 1.33 19.03
N CYS A 252 -29.73 0.73 17.95
CA CYS A 252 -30.87 1.18 17.18
C CYS A 252 -32.17 1.01 18.01
N ASP A 253 -32.37 -0.16 18.61
CA ASP A 253 -33.57 -0.50 19.38
C ASP A 253 -33.77 0.37 20.65
N THR A 254 -32.68 0.83 21.24
CA THR A 254 -32.68 1.64 22.48
C THR A 254 -32.52 3.14 22.23
N TRP A 255 -32.41 3.56 20.96
CA TRP A 255 -32.17 4.95 20.64
C TRP A 255 -33.37 5.87 20.89
N VAL A 256 -33.14 6.95 21.63
CA VAL A 256 -34.11 8.03 21.84
C VAL A 256 -33.55 9.32 21.24
N GLY A 257 -33.91 9.62 20.00
CA GLY A 257 -33.45 10.80 19.28
C GLY A 257 -33.82 10.75 17.80
N THR A 258 -33.25 11.64 17.02
CA THR A 258 -33.53 11.63 15.58
C THR A 258 -32.69 10.54 14.85
N PRO A 259 -33.16 10.02 13.71
CA PRO A 259 -32.39 9.13 12.86
C PRO A 259 -31.05 9.72 12.42
N GLN A 260 -30.98 11.03 12.27
CA GLN A 260 -29.70 11.71 11.91
C GLN A 260 -28.72 11.65 13.08
N ASP A 261 -29.13 11.94 14.29
CA ASP A 261 -28.28 11.89 15.49
C ASP A 261 -27.80 10.46 15.76
N LEU A 262 -28.64 9.44 15.55
CA LEU A 262 -28.23 8.04 15.63
C LEU A 262 -27.13 7.71 14.62
N THR A 263 -27.32 8.13 13.35
CA THR A 263 -26.34 7.89 12.29
C THR A 263 -25.00 8.55 12.63
N GLU A 264 -25.01 9.78 13.15
CA GLU A 264 -23.82 10.50 13.57
C GLU A 264 -23.13 9.80 14.73
N LYS A 265 -23.89 9.41 15.77
CA LYS A 265 -23.35 8.67 16.92
C LYS A 265 -22.67 7.36 16.51
N ILE A 266 -23.29 6.57 15.64
CA ILE A 266 -22.71 5.31 15.14
C ILE A 266 -21.43 5.59 14.37
N ARG A 267 -21.44 6.57 13.48
CA ARG A 267 -20.26 6.95 12.67
C ARG A 267 -19.10 7.44 13.54
N ASP A 268 -19.38 8.34 14.47
CA ASP A 268 -18.37 8.95 15.31
C ASP A 268 -17.77 7.91 16.28
N GLY A 269 -18.61 7.05 16.89
CA GLY A 269 -18.15 5.95 17.73
C GLY A 269 -17.28 4.93 16.98
N LEU A 270 -17.61 4.61 15.72
CA LEU A 270 -16.77 3.77 14.87
C LEU A 270 -15.43 4.46 14.55
N THR A 271 -15.47 5.76 14.23
CA THR A 271 -14.24 6.56 13.99
C THR A 271 -13.33 6.53 15.21
N GLU A 272 -13.85 6.81 16.40
CA GLU A 272 -13.08 6.77 17.66
C GLU A 272 -12.45 5.40 17.92
N ARG A 273 -13.20 4.31 17.72
CA ARG A 273 -12.65 2.95 17.88
C ARG A 273 -11.55 2.63 16.88
N ILE A 274 -11.71 3.03 15.61
CA ILE A 274 -10.66 2.85 14.58
C ILE A 274 -9.41 3.61 14.98
N VAL A 275 -9.51 4.88 15.36
CA VAL A 275 -8.36 5.67 15.81
C VAL A 275 -7.69 5.02 17.01
N LYS A 276 -8.46 4.64 18.02
CA LYS A 276 -7.94 4.05 19.27
C LYS A 276 -7.17 2.74 19.03
N GLU A 277 -7.67 1.88 18.14
CA GLU A 277 -7.12 0.53 17.97
C GLU A 277 -6.10 0.41 16.83
N LEU A 278 -6.18 1.29 15.83
CA LEU A 278 -5.39 1.18 14.61
C LEU A 278 -4.41 2.36 14.39
N SER A 279 -4.41 3.37 15.26
CA SER A 279 -3.38 4.42 15.18
C SER A 279 -2.00 3.81 15.49
N PRO A 280 -0.91 4.28 14.85
CA PRO A 280 -0.88 5.32 13.81
C PRO A 280 -1.13 4.80 12.38
N ALA A 281 -1.35 3.50 12.19
CA ALA A 281 -1.53 2.91 10.85
C ALA A 281 -2.71 3.55 10.08
N ILE A 282 -3.78 3.91 10.80
CA ILE A 282 -4.91 4.69 10.26
C ILE A 282 -5.02 5.97 11.10
N ASP A 283 -4.89 7.12 10.44
CA ASP A 283 -5.09 8.42 11.07
C ASP A 283 -6.58 8.77 11.22
N GLU A 284 -6.88 9.87 11.88
CA GLU A 284 -8.25 10.33 12.12
C GLU A 284 -9.03 10.57 10.82
N THR A 285 -8.37 11.10 9.80
CA THR A 285 -8.98 11.35 8.48
C THR A 285 -9.36 10.05 7.79
N GLY A 286 -8.45 9.10 7.76
CA GLY A 286 -8.68 7.75 7.21
C GLY A 286 -9.76 7.00 8.00
N ALA A 287 -9.74 7.08 9.33
CA ALA A 287 -10.75 6.48 10.21
C ALA A 287 -12.16 7.05 9.92
N ALA A 288 -12.28 8.37 9.83
CA ALA A 288 -13.54 9.03 9.49
C ALA A 288 -14.04 8.67 8.07
N GLN A 289 -13.14 8.49 7.11
CA GLN A 289 -13.49 8.01 5.77
C GLN A 289 -14.03 6.58 5.83
N ILE A 290 -13.31 5.66 6.46
CA ILE A 290 -13.72 4.26 6.61
C ILE A 290 -15.07 4.17 7.31
N ALA A 291 -15.24 4.90 8.42
CA ALA A 291 -16.51 4.91 9.16
C ALA A 291 -17.69 5.36 8.28
N ARG A 292 -17.52 6.39 7.45
CA ARG A 292 -18.58 6.80 6.50
C ARG A 292 -18.95 5.70 5.52
N LEU A 293 -17.97 5.02 4.94
CA LEU A 293 -18.19 3.94 3.97
C LEU A 293 -18.91 2.74 4.61
N ILE A 294 -18.50 2.37 5.82
CA ILE A 294 -19.10 1.25 6.56
C ILE A 294 -20.50 1.57 7.02
N VAL A 295 -20.76 2.77 7.55
CA VAL A 295 -22.11 3.21 7.93
C VAL A 295 -23.04 3.29 6.71
N ALA A 296 -22.53 3.72 5.56
CA ALA A 296 -23.31 3.69 4.31
C ALA A 296 -23.69 2.25 3.90
N ARG A 297 -22.77 1.28 4.08
CA ARG A 297 -23.08 -0.15 3.91
C ARG A 297 -24.17 -0.60 4.88
N TRP A 298 -24.05 -0.31 6.16
CA TRP A 298 -25.05 -0.70 7.16
C TRP A 298 -26.43 -0.09 6.91
N ILE A 299 -26.49 1.14 6.42
CA ILE A 299 -27.74 1.77 5.96
C ILE A 299 -28.35 0.99 4.80
N ALA A 300 -27.54 0.58 3.80
CA ALA A 300 -28.01 -0.12 2.62
C ALA A 300 -28.50 -1.55 2.93
N VAL A 301 -27.79 -2.29 3.79
CA VAL A 301 -28.08 -3.70 4.13
C VAL A 301 -28.96 -3.88 5.37
N CYS A 302 -29.48 -2.77 5.94
CA CYS A 302 -30.39 -2.74 7.09
C CYS A 302 -29.79 -3.13 8.46
N GLU A 303 -28.50 -3.08 8.67
CA GLU A 303 -27.91 -3.18 10.00
C GLU A 303 -28.21 -1.92 10.85
N VAL A 304 -28.24 -0.75 10.23
CA VAL A 304 -28.76 0.48 10.84
C VAL A 304 -30.18 0.72 10.37
N ASP A 305 -31.14 0.68 11.25
CA ASP A 305 -32.55 1.01 10.99
C ASP A 305 -33.10 2.08 11.93
N TYR A 306 -34.21 2.71 11.59
CA TYR A 306 -34.79 3.87 12.26
C TYR A 306 -36.29 3.69 12.54
N ASP A 307 -36.76 2.49 12.78
CA ASP A 307 -38.18 2.18 13.04
C ASP A 307 -38.60 2.66 14.41
#